data_dd9873bed6f5ef62d04795ab4c1bd04f
#
_entry.id   dd9873bed6f5ef62d04795ab4c1bd04f
#
_cell.length_a   1.000
_cell.length_b   1.000
_cell.length_c   1.000
_cell.angle_alpha   90.00
_cell.angle_beta   90.00
_cell.angle_gamma   90.00
#
_symmetry.space_group_name_H-M   'P 1'
#
loop_
_entity.id
_entity.type
_entity.pdbx_description
1 polymer ?
#
loop_
_entity_poly.entity_id
_entity_poly.type
_entity_poly.pdbx_seq_one_letter_code
_entity_poly.pdbx_strand_id
1 'polypeptide(L)'
;MRFLKYLAAAAACALLGAHPASAQAPDAAAQSDATTPELAAVKQLIEAKFPGAPVSNVARSPYFGLYEAQFDDRMIYTDAKVTYVMVGSIFDADTKQNLTDARLRQLNRVAWDQLPLDLAIKKVKGNGARRLAIFSDADCPYCKRLESEMKTLDNVTIYTFLFPITQLHPDSARKSALIWCAPDRTKAWDDWFASGKLPNNKGDCATPIAKTALLGQKYRVSATPTLVFADGTMVPGALPLDQLESELKQAEAATKNQAAAKR
;
A
#
# COMPACT_ATOMS: atom_id res chain seq x y z
N MET A 1 -63.70 -52.43 -30.65
CA MET A 1 -64.94 -51.73 -30.26
C MET A 1 -64.66 -50.63 -29.29
N ARG A 2 -65.11 -49.40 -29.64
CA ARG A 2 -65.33 -48.18 -28.83
C ARG A 2 -64.04 -47.49 -28.34
N PHE A 3 -63.65 -46.38 -29.01
CA PHE A 3 -64.03 -44.99 -28.87
C PHE A 3 -63.85 -44.45 -27.43
N LEU A 4 -63.07 -43.47 -27.09
CA LEU A 4 -63.43 -42.07 -27.35
C LEU A 4 -62.35 -41.11 -26.72
N LYS A 5 -61.92 -40.14 -27.53
CA LYS A 5 -61.81 -38.68 -27.33
C LYS A 5 -60.78 -38.09 -26.34
N TYR A 6 -59.82 -37.45 -26.97
CA TYR A 6 -59.27 -36.11 -26.78
C TYR A 6 -59.67 -35.28 -25.56
N LEU A 7 -58.64 -34.77 -24.88
CA LEU A 7 -58.64 -33.38 -24.42
C LEU A 7 -57.18 -32.92 -24.32
N ALA A 8 -56.86 -31.96 -25.19
CA ALA A 8 -55.59 -31.23 -25.18
C ALA A 8 -55.66 -30.20 -24.03
N ALA A 9 -54.71 -30.25 -23.12
CA ALA A 9 -54.46 -29.18 -22.16
C ALA A 9 -53.09 -28.58 -22.49
N ALA A 10 -53.11 -27.39 -23.04
CA ALA A 10 -51.94 -26.58 -23.30
C ALA A 10 -51.40 -26.08 -21.96
N ALA A 11 -50.26 -26.65 -21.52
CA ALA A 11 -49.50 -26.12 -20.41
C ALA A 11 -48.56 -25.03 -20.91
N ALA A 12 -48.87 -23.80 -20.63
CA ALA A 12 -47.99 -22.66 -20.84
C ALA A 12 -46.84 -22.76 -19.84
N CYS A 13 -45.63 -23.13 -20.31
CA CYS A 13 -44.42 -23.02 -19.54
C CYS A 13 -44.05 -21.55 -19.41
N ALA A 14 -44.34 -20.95 -18.27
CA ALA A 14 -43.78 -19.68 -17.87
C ALA A 14 -42.30 -19.90 -17.55
N LEU A 15 -41.43 -19.45 -18.44
CA LEU A 15 -39.99 -19.34 -18.20
C LEU A 15 -39.74 -18.27 -17.14
N LEU A 16 -39.66 -18.68 -15.87
CA LEU A 16 -39.13 -17.86 -14.81
C LEU A 16 -37.63 -17.74 -15.04
N GLY A 17 -37.20 -16.63 -15.62
CA GLY A 17 -35.80 -16.24 -15.72
C GLY A 17 -35.18 -16.09 -14.34
N ALA A 18 -34.43 -17.07 -13.93
CA ALA A 18 -33.56 -16.93 -12.77
C ALA A 18 -32.44 -15.92 -13.10
N HIS A 19 -32.63 -14.69 -12.66
CA HIS A 19 -31.53 -13.73 -12.66
C HIS A 19 -30.54 -14.18 -11.60
N PRO A 20 -29.24 -14.31 -11.91
CA PRO A 20 -28.23 -14.47 -10.87
C PRO A 20 -28.25 -13.20 -10.02
N ALA A 21 -28.62 -13.32 -8.77
CA ALA A 21 -28.42 -12.27 -7.79
C ALA A 21 -26.91 -12.04 -7.67
N SER A 22 -26.40 -11.02 -8.36
CA SER A 22 -25.08 -10.51 -8.09
C SER A 22 -25.09 -10.00 -6.65
N ALA A 23 -24.48 -10.76 -5.74
CA ALA A 23 -24.15 -10.28 -4.41
C ALA A 23 -23.17 -9.12 -4.60
N GLN A 24 -23.69 -7.91 -4.66
CA GLN A 24 -22.90 -6.71 -4.51
C GLN A 24 -22.31 -6.74 -3.10
N ALA A 25 -20.98 -6.88 -3.03
CA ALA A 25 -20.27 -6.55 -1.81
C ALA A 25 -20.72 -5.14 -1.40
N PRO A 26 -21.00 -4.89 -0.11
CA PRO A 26 -21.38 -3.57 0.33
C PRO A 26 -20.28 -2.60 -0.12
N ASP A 27 -20.65 -1.66 -0.99
CA ASP A 27 -19.83 -0.52 -1.34
C ASP A 27 -19.33 0.07 -0.01
N ALA A 28 -18.03 -0.08 0.26
CA ALA A 28 -17.36 0.73 1.25
C ALA A 28 -17.34 2.16 0.70
N ALA A 29 -18.51 2.79 0.68
CA ALA A 29 -18.68 4.18 0.36
C ALA A 29 -17.66 4.93 1.19
N ALA A 30 -16.79 5.67 0.50
CA ALA A 30 -15.87 6.61 1.08
C ALA A 30 -16.62 7.42 2.14
N GLN A 31 -16.50 7.01 3.40
CA GLN A 31 -17.00 7.78 4.52
C GLN A 31 -16.06 8.97 4.61
N SER A 32 -16.57 10.11 4.16
CA SER A 32 -15.91 11.40 4.27
C SER A 32 -15.34 11.57 5.67
N ASP A 33 -14.14 12.14 5.77
CA ASP A 33 -13.47 12.59 7.01
C ASP A 33 -14.23 13.73 7.75
N ALA A 34 -15.53 13.85 7.55
CA ALA A 34 -16.37 14.69 8.36
C ALA A 34 -16.41 14.08 9.76
N THR A 35 -15.58 14.64 10.65
CA THR A 35 -15.59 14.29 12.07
C THR A 35 -16.97 14.59 12.62
N THR A 36 -17.80 13.55 12.71
CA THR A 36 -19.02 13.68 13.49
C THR A 36 -18.63 13.97 14.94
N PRO A 37 -19.41 14.74 15.72
CA PRO A 37 -19.12 14.98 17.13
C PRO A 37 -18.84 13.69 17.92
N GLU A 38 -19.48 12.59 17.52
CA GLU A 38 -19.30 11.27 18.11
C GLU A 38 -17.89 10.70 17.86
N LEU A 39 -17.35 10.81 16.63
CA LEU A 39 -16.00 10.34 16.32
C LEU A 39 -14.94 11.15 17.05
N ALA A 40 -15.17 12.49 17.18
CA ALA A 40 -14.30 13.36 17.96
C ALA A 40 -14.30 12.97 19.45
N ALA A 41 -15.47 12.65 20.02
CA ALA A 41 -15.58 12.20 21.41
C ALA A 41 -14.85 10.87 21.63
N VAL A 42 -15.02 9.89 20.73
CA VAL A 42 -14.29 8.62 20.80
C VAL A 42 -12.78 8.86 20.72
N LYS A 43 -12.32 9.70 19.81
CA LYS A 43 -10.90 10.08 19.71
C LYS A 43 -10.37 10.65 21.02
N GLN A 44 -11.06 11.63 21.62
CA GLN A 44 -10.66 12.24 22.88
C GLN A 44 -10.61 11.22 24.03
N LEU A 45 -11.57 10.27 24.08
CA LEU A 45 -11.56 9.22 25.08
C LEU A 45 -10.38 8.27 24.92
N ILE A 46 -10.01 7.93 23.67
CA ILE A 46 -8.82 7.11 23.41
C ILE A 46 -7.57 7.84 23.86
N GLU A 47 -7.39 9.11 23.45
CA GLU A 47 -6.23 9.95 23.81
C GLU A 47 -6.10 10.13 25.33
N ALA A 48 -7.24 10.28 26.04
CA ALA A 48 -7.25 10.41 27.50
C ALA A 48 -6.85 9.11 28.22
N LYS A 49 -7.25 7.94 27.69
CA LYS A 49 -6.93 6.63 28.28
C LYS A 49 -5.56 6.10 27.91
N PHE A 50 -5.01 6.53 26.78
CA PHE A 50 -3.70 6.15 26.27
C PHE A 50 -2.83 7.39 25.95
N PRO A 51 -2.37 8.13 26.99
CA PRO A 51 -1.62 9.36 26.81
C PRO A 51 -0.34 9.12 25.99
N GLY A 52 -0.11 9.98 24.99
CA GLY A 52 1.06 9.91 24.12
C GLY A 52 0.94 8.90 22.96
N ALA A 53 -0.16 8.15 22.87
CA ALA A 53 -0.39 7.29 21.73
C ALA A 53 -0.79 8.10 20.49
N PRO A 54 -0.15 7.87 19.32
CA PRO A 54 -0.45 8.62 18.09
C PRO A 54 -1.73 8.09 17.46
N VAL A 55 -2.89 8.67 17.84
CA VAL A 55 -4.20 8.26 17.34
C VAL A 55 -4.59 9.04 16.10
N SER A 56 -4.97 8.33 15.05
CA SER A 56 -5.47 8.91 13.81
C SER A 56 -6.60 8.07 13.22
N ASN A 57 -7.26 8.61 12.18
CA ASN A 57 -8.25 7.88 11.37
C ASN A 57 -9.32 7.15 12.20
N VAL A 58 -9.95 7.88 13.16
CA VAL A 58 -11.07 7.32 13.93
C VAL A 58 -12.31 7.30 13.04
N ALA A 59 -12.94 6.13 12.91
CA ALA A 59 -14.15 5.93 12.11
C ALA A 59 -15.08 4.88 12.74
N ARG A 60 -16.32 4.80 12.27
CA ARG A 60 -17.16 3.64 12.55
C ARG A 60 -16.65 2.45 11.75
N SER A 61 -16.36 1.36 12.44
CA SER A 61 -16.07 0.10 11.78
C SER A 61 -17.33 -0.44 11.09
N PRO A 62 -17.26 -0.96 9.86
CA PRO A 62 -18.38 -1.67 9.26
C PRO A 62 -18.71 -2.99 9.97
N TYR A 63 -17.90 -3.40 10.95
CA TYR A 63 -18.01 -4.68 11.63
C TYR A 63 -18.40 -4.50 13.10
N PHE A 64 -19.34 -5.33 13.57
CA PHE A 64 -19.70 -5.51 14.97
C PHE A 64 -20.18 -4.25 15.71
N GLY A 65 -20.53 -3.16 15.01
CA GLY A 65 -20.94 -1.90 15.64
C GLY A 65 -19.84 -1.18 16.41
N LEU A 66 -18.58 -1.53 16.16
CA LEU A 66 -17.41 -0.94 16.82
C LEU A 66 -16.96 0.35 16.13
N TYR A 67 -16.01 1.01 16.75
CA TYR A 67 -15.17 2.05 16.17
C TYR A 67 -13.80 1.48 15.85
N GLU A 68 -13.23 1.92 14.75
CA GLU A 68 -11.84 1.66 14.39
C GLU A 68 -11.02 2.94 14.60
N ALA A 69 -9.80 2.79 15.07
CA ALA A 69 -8.83 3.87 15.17
C ALA A 69 -7.45 3.37 14.81
N GLN A 70 -6.69 4.18 14.09
CA GLN A 70 -5.32 3.84 13.76
C GLN A 70 -4.39 4.35 14.85
N PHE A 71 -3.62 3.42 15.42
CA PHE A 71 -2.53 3.64 16.36
C PHE A 71 -1.23 3.36 15.65
N ASP A 72 -0.56 4.40 15.21
CA ASP A 72 0.65 4.32 14.39
C ASP A 72 0.45 3.43 13.16
N ASP A 73 1.02 2.23 13.14
CA ASP A 73 0.92 1.23 12.06
C ASP A 73 -0.17 0.16 12.28
N ARG A 74 -0.93 0.26 13.39
CA ARG A 74 -1.91 -0.76 13.79
C ARG A 74 -3.32 -0.22 13.81
N MET A 75 -4.29 -1.12 13.61
CA MET A 75 -5.70 -0.84 13.85
C MET A 75 -6.12 -1.36 15.22
N ILE A 76 -6.85 -0.55 15.95
CA ILE A 76 -7.57 -0.96 17.14
C ILE A 76 -9.07 -0.84 16.90
N TYR A 77 -9.84 -1.64 17.62
CA TYR A 77 -11.31 -1.60 17.62
C TYR A 77 -11.81 -1.39 19.03
N THR A 78 -12.84 -0.56 19.19
CA THR A 78 -13.37 -0.22 20.52
C THR A 78 -14.87 0.09 20.47
N ASP A 79 -15.53 0.11 21.65
CA ASP A 79 -16.89 0.64 21.80
C ASP A 79 -16.88 2.17 21.93
N ALA A 80 -18.04 2.82 21.84
CA ALA A 80 -18.20 4.27 21.91
C ALA A 80 -17.65 4.91 23.20
N LYS A 81 -17.59 4.15 24.30
CA LYS A 81 -17.08 4.60 25.61
C LYS A 81 -15.61 4.26 25.83
N VAL A 82 -14.98 3.60 24.85
CA VAL A 82 -13.60 3.08 24.97
C VAL A 82 -13.45 2.24 26.25
N THR A 83 -14.45 1.40 26.54
CA THR A 83 -14.45 0.52 27.71
C THR A 83 -13.48 -0.64 27.48
N TYR A 84 -13.48 -1.18 26.28
CA TYR A 84 -12.62 -2.28 25.84
C TYR A 84 -11.89 -1.90 24.56
N VAL A 85 -10.65 -2.33 24.44
CA VAL A 85 -9.85 -2.16 23.22
C VAL A 85 -9.40 -3.52 22.73
N MET A 86 -9.71 -3.83 21.48
CA MET A 86 -9.22 -5.01 20.78
C MET A 86 -8.09 -4.62 19.83
N VAL A 87 -7.01 -5.38 19.88
CA VAL A 87 -5.88 -5.26 18.96
C VAL A 87 -5.80 -6.55 18.17
N GLY A 88 -5.92 -6.48 16.85
CA GLY A 88 -5.90 -7.68 16.02
C GLY A 88 -6.42 -7.41 14.62
N SER A 89 -6.61 -8.48 13.86
CA SER A 89 -7.09 -8.42 12.48
C SER A 89 -8.45 -9.09 12.32
N ILE A 90 -9.29 -8.46 11.52
CA ILE A 90 -10.57 -9.02 11.06
C ILE A 90 -10.30 -9.69 9.71
N PHE A 91 -10.69 -10.95 9.59
CA PHE A 91 -10.62 -11.72 8.36
C PHE A 91 -12.02 -12.00 7.84
N ASP A 92 -12.21 -11.87 6.55
CA ASP A 92 -13.36 -12.42 5.86
C ASP A 92 -13.21 -13.95 5.83
N ALA A 93 -14.19 -14.65 6.41
CA ALA A 93 -14.11 -16.10 6.59
C ALA A 93 -14.25 -16.88 5.27
N ASP A 94 -14.91 -16.30 4.27
CA ASP A 94 -15.11 -16.93 2.95
C ASP A 94 -13.92 -16.68 2.03
N THR A 95 -13.53 -15.43 1.88
CA THR A 95 -12.43 -15.03 0.97
C THR A 95 -11.04 -15.16 1.57
N LYS A 96 -10.92 -15.34 2.91
CA LYS A 96 -9.68 -15.35 3.70
C LYS A 96 -8.91 -14.01 3.64
N GLN A 97 -9.55 -12.96 3.16
CA GLN A 97 -8.95 -11.64 3.07
C GLN A 97 -8.79 -11.03 4.48
N ASN A 98 -7.63 -10.46 4.75
CA ASN A 98 -7.40 -9.63 5.93
C ASN A 98 -7.97 -8.22 5.70
N LEU A 99 -9.16 -7.97 6.25
CA LEU A 99 -9.91 -6.72 6.07
C LEU A 99 -9.24 -5.56 6.83
N THR A 100 -8.60 -5.84 7.96
CA THR A 100 -7.81 -4.85 8.71
C THR A 100 -6.62 -4.35 7.91
N ASP A 101 -5.85 -5.25 7.29
CA ASP A 101 -4.72 -4.85 6.45
C ASP A 101 -5.19 -4.08 5.21
N ALA A 102 -6.28 -4.51 4.59
CA ALA A 102 -6.86 -3.80 3.45
C ALA A 102 -7.25 -2.36 3.84
N ARG A 103 -7.83 -2.19 5.03
CA ARG A 103 -8.20 -0.87 5.58
C ARG A 103 -6.98 -0.01 5.89
N LEU A 104 -5.96 -0.56 6.55
CA LEU A 104 -4.68 0.12 6.82
C LEU A 104 -3.99 0.56 5.53
N ARG A 105 -3.94 -0.31 4.51
CA ARG A 105 -3.40 0.04 3.19
C ARG A 105 -4.16 1.20 2.56
N GLN A 106 -5.49 1.25 2.69
CA GLN A 106 -6.31 2.36 2.20
C GLN A 106 -6.02 3.68 2.93
N LEU A 107 -5.91 3.65 4.27
CA LEU A 107 -5.64 4.83 5.11
C LEU A 107 -4.22 5.38 4.92
N ASN A 108 -3.26 4.50 4.65
CA ASN A 108 -1.85 4.85 4.49
C ASN A 108 -1.46 5.12 3.02
N ARG A 109 -2.43 5.32 2.12
CA ARG A 109 -2.11 5.64 0.71
C ARG A 109 -1.35 6.94 0.58
N VAL A 110 -0.35 6.90 -0.28
CA VAL A 110 0.45 8.05 -0.66
C VAL A 110 -0.10 8.63 -1.97
N ALA A 111 -0.33 9.93 -2.03
CA ALA A 111 -0.67 10.57 -3.30
C ALA A 111 0.57 10.53 -4.22
N TRP A 112 0.53 9.68 -5.25
CA TRP A 112 1.66 9.47 -6.16
C TRP A 112 2.21 10.77 -6.75
N ASP A 113 1.31 11.67 -7.15
CA ASP A 113 1.63 12.95 -7.80
C ASP A 113 2.36 13.92 -6.85
N GLN A 114 2.32 13.67 -5.53
CA GLN A 114 3.01 14.46 -4.52
C GLN A 114 4.41 13.90 -4.18
N LEU A 115 4.81 12.78 -4.78
CA LEU A 115 6.15 12.27 -4.61
C LEU A 115 7.16 13.13 -5.39
N PRO A 116 8.20 13.66 -4.74
CA PRO A 116 9.23 14.44 -5.40
C PRO A 116 10.22 13.50 -6.11
N LEU A 117 9.80 13.00 -7.27
CA LEU A 117 10.52 11.95 -8.03
C LEU A 117 11.92 12.38 -8.49
N ASP A 118 12.20 13.68 -8.55
CA ASP A 118 13.50 14.27 -8.81
C ASP A 118 14.53 14.00 -7.70
N LEU A 119 14.07 13.67 -6.50
CA LEU A 119 14.91 13.27 -5.35
C LEU A 119 15.24 11.78 -5.34
N ALA A 120 14.79 11.02 -6.33
CA ALA A 120 15.02 9.58 -6.43
C ALA A 120 16.01 9.21 -7.54
N ILE A 121 16.67 8.07 -7.39
CA ILE A 121 17.39 7.42 -8.50
C ILE A 121 16.33 6.78 -9.39
N LYS A 122 16.30 7.17 -10.68
CA LYS A 122 15.33 6.66 -11.64
C LYS A 122 15.94 5.56 -12.50
N LYS A 123 15.32 4.38 -12.51
CA LYS A 123 15.67 3.25 -13.35
C LYS A 123 14.48 2.83 -14.21
N VAL A 124 14.68 2.73 -15.52
CA VAL A 124 13.66 2.27 -16.46
C VAL A 124 14.02 0.88 -16.98
N LYS A 125 13.07 -0.03 -16.92
CA LYS A 125 13.19 -1.40 -17.46
C LYS A 125 12.08 -1.63 -18.47
N GLY A 126 12.43 -2.19 -19.63
CA GLY A 126 11.50 -2.35 -20.75
C GLY A 126 10.87 -1.05 -21.19
N ASN A 127 9.55 -1.02 -21.37
CA ASN A 127 8.82 0.18 -21.77
C ASN A 127 8.54 1.16 -20.60
N GLY A 128 8.87 0.80 -19.37
CA GLY A 128 8.71 1.66 -18.20
C GLY A 128 7.27 2.01 -17.81
N ALA A 129 6.25 1.31 -18.34
CA ALA A 129 4.84 1.72 -18.21
C ALA A 129 4.32 1.66 -16.77
N ARG A 130 4.70 0.65 -16.02
CA ARG A 130 4.34 0.52 -14.60
C ARG A 130 5.28 1.39 -13.76
N ARG A 131 4.82 1.87 -12.60
CA ARG A 131 5.59 2.77 -11.75
C ARG A 131 5.69 2.24 -10.33
N LEU A 132 6.89 2.30 -9.77
CA LEU A 132 7.20 1.87 -8.42
C LEU A 132 8.16 2.87 -7.78
N ALA A 133 7.86 3.35 -6.58
CA ALA A 133 8.80 4.10 -5.76
C ALA A 133 9.21 3.26 -4.55
N ILE A 134 10.45 3.38 -4.12
CA ILE A 134 11.01 2.56 -3.05
C ILE A 134 11.83 3.46 -2.12
N PHE A 135 11.51 3.46 -0.83
CA PHE A 135 12.42 3.97 0.20
C PHE A 135 13.40 2.86 0.55
N SER A 136 14.67 3.07 0.27
CA SER A 136 15.67 2.00 0.34
C SER A 136 16.95 2.47 1.01
N ASP A 137 17.53 1.58 1.80
CA ASP A 137 18.77 1.79 2.53
C ASP A 137 19.89 0.95 1.91
N ALA A 138 21.04 1.56 1.66
CA ALA A 138 22.18 0.91 0.99
C ALA A 138 22.76 -0.29 1.75
N ASP A 139 22.59 -0.35 3.08
CA ASP A 139 23.11 -1.45 3.91
C ASP A 139 22.03 -2.44 4.38
N CYS A 140 20.77 -2.19 4.04
CA CYS A 140 19.68 -3.04 4.47
C CYS A 140 19.69 -4.39 3.72
N PRO A 141 19.75 -5.54 4.43
CA PRO A 141 19.74 -6.87 3.79
C PRO A 141 18.42 -7.17 3.06
N TYR A 142 17.30 -6.64 3.54
CA TYR A 142 16.01 -6.77 2.88
C TYR A 142 15.93 -5.94 1.59
N CYS A 143 16.60 -4.77 1.55
CA CYS A 143 16.74 -4.00 0.32
C CYS A 143 17.56 -4.78 -0.71
N LYS A 144 18.65 -5.43 -0.29
CA LYS A 144 19.45 -6.30 -1.15
C LYS A 144 18.62 -7.47 -1.71
N ARG A 145 17.78 -8.07 -0.86
CA ARG A 145 16.85 -9.12 -1.31
C ARG A 145 15.87 -8.59 -2.36
N LEU A 146 15.25 -7.44 -2.12
CA LEU A 146 14.31 -6.82 -3.07
C LEU A 146 14.99 -6.52 -4.42
N GLU A 147 16.21 -5.98 -4.42
CA GLU A 147 16.97 -5.74 -5.66
C GLU A 147 17.21 -7.04 -6.43
N SER A 148 17.43 -8.17 -5.73
CA SER A 148 17.55 -9.49 -6.37
C SER A 148 16.24 -9.96 -6.98
N GLU A 149 15.12 -9.80 -6.28
CA GLU A 149 13.78 -10.15 -6.78
C GLU A 149 13.40 -9.32 -8.02
N MET A 150 13.78 -8.04 -8.04
CA MET A 150 13.52 -7.13 -9.15
C MET A 150 14.39 -7.35 -10.39
N LYS A 151 15.38 -8.27 -10.37
CA LYS A 151 16.28 -8.46 -11.53
C LYS A 151 15.55 -8.81 -12.82
N THR A 152 14.54 -9.67 -12.73
CA THR A 152 13.73 -10.13 -13.86
C THR A 152 12.47 -9.30 -14.09
N LEU A 153 12.18 -8.34 -13.21
CA LEU A 153 11.04 -7.44 -13.38
C LEU A 153 11.24 -6.60 -14.64
N ASP A 154 10.19 -6.45 -15.45
CA ASP A 154 10.22 -5.71 -16.72
C ASP A 154 9.08 -4.70 -16.83
N ASN A 155 9.12 -3.83 -17.85
CA ASN A 155 8.09 -2.83 -18.12
C ASN A 155 7.74 -1.95 -16.92
N VAL A 156 8.77 -1.50 -16.15
CA VAL A 156 8.59 -0.70 -14.94
C VAL A 156 9.60 0.44 -14.88
N THR A 157 9.13 1.60 -14.41
CA THR A 157 9.98 2.70 -13.96
C THR A 157 10.06 2.67 -12.44
N ILE A 158 11.27 2.49 -11.91
CA ILE A 158 11.57 2.42 -10.48
C ILE A 158 12.21 3.74 -10.04
N TYR A 159 11.71 4.29 -8.93
CA TYR A 159 12.22 5.49 -8.29
C TYR A 159 12.71 5.15 -6.89
N THR A 160 14.02 5.06 -6.70
CA THR A 160 14.64 4.71 -5.43
C THR A 160 14.99 5.97 -4.64
N PHE A 161 14.27 6.23 -3.56
CA PHE A 161 14.59 7.24 -2.56
C PHE A 161 15.63 6.67 -1.60
N LEU A 162 16.80 7.30 -1.52
CA LEU A 162 17.84 6.94 -0.56
C LEU A 162 17.37 7.29 0.85
N PHE A 163 17.13 6.27 1.66
CA PHE A 163 16.54 6.40 3.00
C PHE A 163 17.37 5.61 4.03
N PRO A 164 18.58 6.11 4.39
CA PRO A 164 19.45 5.45 5.34
C PRO A 164 18.88 5.48 6.75
N ILE A 165 18.74 4.30 7.38
CA ILE A 165 18.35 4.16 8.80
C ILE A 165 19.64 4.00 9.63
N THR A 166 20.31 5.11 9.90
CA THR A 166 21.64 5.12 10.51
C THR A 166 21.70 4.49 11.90
N GLN A 167 20.60 4.40 12.62
CA GLN A 167 20.48 3.68 13.89
C GLN A 167 20.68 2.17 13.74
N LEU A 168 20.30 1.60 12.59
CA LEU A 168 20.44 0.18 12.25
C LEU A 168 21.69 -0.07 11.40
N HIS A 169 22.02 0.87 10.52
CA HIS A 169 23.07 0.77 9.53
C HIS A 169 23.95 2.04 9.55
N PRO A 170 24.94 2.13 10.47
CA PRO A 170 25.70 3.37 10.70
C PRO A 170 26.41 3.95 9.48
N ASP A 171 26.80 3.10 8.51
CA ASP A 171 27.54 3.53 7.31
C ASP A 171 26.63 3.81 6.10
N SER A 172 25.33 3.56 6.20
CA SER A 172 24.41 3.63 5.07
C SER A 172 24.26 5.05 4.50
N ALA A 173 24.34 6.09 5.35
CA ALA A 173 24.29 7.47 4.89
C ALA A 173 25.48 7.84 4.02
N ARG A 174 26.71 7.44 4.39
CA ARG A 174 27.93 7.66 3.60
C ARG A 174 27.82 6.92 2.27
N LYS A 175 27.43 5.65 2.26
CA LYS A 175 27.26 4.86 1.03
C LYS A 175 26.20 5.47 0.10
N SER A 176 25.08 5.88 0.65
CA SER A 176 24.03 6.59 -0.09
C SER A 176 24.55 7.88 -0.73
N ALA A 177 25.40 8.66 -0.02
CA ALA A 177 26.01 9.86 -0.55
C ALA A 177 26.99 9.55 -1.70
N LEU A 178 27.85 8.53 -1.55
CA LEU A 178 28.74 8.10 -2.62
C LEU A 178 27.99 7.70 -3.90
N ILE A 179 26.92 6.91 -3.72
CA ILE A 179 26.06 6.46 -4.84
C ILE A 179 25.37 7.65 -5.51
N TRP A 180 24.79 8.57 -4.72
CA TRP A 180 24.11 9.74 -5.26
C TRP A 180 25.04 10.67 -6.03
N CYS A 181 26.29 10.83 -5.57
CA CYS A 181 27.29 11.69 -6.18
C CYS A 181 28.00 11.04 -7.40
N ALA A 182 27.64 9.82 -7.76
CA ALA A 182 28.17 9.18 -8.95
C ALA A 182 27.60 9.84 -10.24
N PRO A 183 28.37 9.92 -11.34
CA PRO A 183 27.88 10.38 -12.63
C PRO A 183 26.68 9.58 -13.14
N ASP A 184 26.71 8.26 -12.94
CA ASP A 184 25.59 7.34 -13.20
C ASP A 184 25.14 6.72 -11.89
N ARG A 185 24.11 7.31 -11.30
CA ARG A 185 23.54 6.88 -10.02
C ARG A 185 22.91 5.49 -10.10
N THR A 186 22.25 5.19 -11.22
CA THR A 186 21.60 3.90 -11.44
C THR A 186 22.63 2.78 -11.48
N LYS A 187 23.70 2.97 -12.26
CA LYS A 187 24.80 2.00 -12.31
C LYS A 187 25.48 1.86 -10.95
N ALA A 188 25.71 2.96 -10.22
CA ALA A 188 26.35 2.92 -8.90
C ALA A 188 25.49 2.14 -7.88
N TRP A 189 24.17 2.31 -7.92
CA TRP A 189 23.23 1.54 -7.11
C TRP A 189 23.27 0.04 -7.44
N ASP A 190 23.22 -0.29 -8.74
CA ASP A 190 23.26 -1.66 -9.22
C ASP A 190 24.60 -2.36 -8.88
N ASP A 191 25.73 -1.69 -9.08
CA ASP A 191 27.06 -2.22 -8.76
C ASP A 191 27.19 -2.49 -7.25
N TRP A 192 26.66 -1.59 -6.41
CA TRP A 192 26.68 -1.78 -4.97
C TRP A 192 25.92 -3.05 -4.53
N PHE A 193 24.69 -3.23 -4.97
CA PHE A 193 23.90 -4.39 -4.56
C PHE A 193 24.35 -5.69 -5.24
N ALA A 194 24.91 -5.61 -6.44
CA ALA A 194 25.39 -6.80 -7.15
C ALA A 194 26.73 -7.31 -6.61
N SER A 195 27.67 -6.41 -6.29
CA SER A 195 29.07 -6.79 -6.02
C SER A 195 29.69 -6.09 -4.80
N GLY A 196 28.96 -5.20 -4.12
CA GLY A 196 29.51 -4.39 -3.03
C GLY A 196 30.46 -3.28 -3.49
N LYS A 197 30.49 -2.97 -4.80
CA LYS A 197 31.38 -1.95 -5.36
C LYS A 197 30.79 -0.56 -5.19
N LEU A 198 31.45 0.29 -4.42
CA LEU A 198 31.12 1.70 -4.26
C LEU A 198 31.81 2.56 -5.31
N PRO A 199 31.22 3.70 -5.70
CA PRO A 199 31.87 4.69 -6.54
C PRO A 199 33.11 5.29 -5.86
N ASN A 200 34.15 5.59 -6.66
CA ASN A 200 35.34 6.28 -6.17
C ASN A 200 35.13 7.81 -6.28
N ASN A 201 34.37 8.36 -5.33
CA ASN A 201 34.15 9.80 -5.17
C ASN A 201 34.13 10.16 -3.68
N LYS A 202 34.02 11.44 -3.33
CA LYS A 202 34.02 11.89 -1.92
C LYS A 202 32.64 11.89 -1.26
N GLY A 203 31.55 11.77 -2.04
CA GLY A 203 30.17 11.86 -1.54
C GLY A 203 29.79 13.26 -1.02
N ASP A 204 30.50 14.32 -1.46
CA ASP A 204 30.39 15.70 -0.97
C ASP A 204 29.50 16.61 -1.83
N CYS A 205 28.82 16.04 -2.83
CA CYS A 205 27.83 16.79 -3.61
C CYS A 205 26.52 17.01 -2.82
N ALA A 206 25.66 17.89 -3.31
CA ALA A 206 24.33 18.08 -2.74
C ALA A 206 23.49 16.79 -2.86
N THR A 207 23.18 16.15 -1.73
CA THR A 207 22.37 14.93 -1.67
C THR A 207 20.93 15.21 -1.24
N PRO A 208 19.95 14.38 -1.64
CA PRO A 208 18.56 14.54 -1.19
C PRO A 208 18.29 13.87 0.16
N ILE A 209 19.27 13.24 0.83
CA ILE A 209 19.07 12.34 1.99
C ILE A 209 18.24 13.00 3.09
N ALA A 210 18.54 14.25 3.45
CA ALA A 210 17.76 14.96 4.47
C ALA A 210 16.29 15.18 4.02
N LYS A 211 16.07 15.50 2.74
CA LYS A 211 14.71 15.67 2.20
C LYS A 211 13.96 14.34 2.13
N THR A 212 14.63 13.27 1.74
CA THR A 212 14.02 11.92 1.71
C THR A 212 13.72 11.40 3.12
N ALA A 213 14.52 11.76 4.13
CA ALA A 213 14.22 11.47 5.52
C ALA A 213 12.94 12.17 5.99
N LEU A 214 12.77 13.47 5.68
CA LEU A 214 11.52 14.20 5.96
C LEU A 214 10.33 13.63 5.22
N LEU A 215 10.53 13.21 3.97
CA LEU A 215 9.50 12.55 3.17
C LEU A 215 9.07 11.23 3.81
N GLY A 216 10.02 10.42 4.28
CA GLY A 216 9.74 9.20 5.00
C GLY A 216 8.95 9.44 6.30
N GLN A 217 9.32 10.48 7.07
CA GLN A 217 8.54 10.89 8.25
C GLN A 217 7.10 11.28 7.89
N LYS A 218 6.93 12.10 6.84
CA LYS A 218 5.60 12.49 6.34
C LYS A 218 4.72 11.29 6.03
N TYR A 219 5.28 10.26 5.41
CA TYR A 219 4.55 9.04 5.02
C TYR A 219 4.69 7.88 6.02
N ARG A 220 5.23 8.14 7.22
CA ARG A 220 5.40 7.15 8.29
C ARG A 220 6.19 5.91 7.84
N VAL A 221 7.21 6.12 7.01
CA VAL A 221 8.12 5.04 6.60
C VAL A 221 8.99 4.68 7.79
N SER A 222 8.73 3.54 8.41
CA SER A 222 9.42 3.05 9.62
C SER A 222 10.46 1.96 9.33
N ALA A 223 10.46 1.40 8.12
CA ALA A 223 11.33 0.31 7.72
C ALA A 223 11.76 0.41 6.25
N THR A 224 12.86 -0.26 5.90
CA THR A 224 13.32 -0.41 4.53
C THR A 224 13.44 -1.89 4.13
N PRO A 225 13.12 -2.23 2.87
CA PRO A 225 12.53 -1.33 1.89
C PRO A 225 11.06 -1.03 2.22
N THR A 226 10.55 0.13 1.82
CA THR A 226 9.11 0.40 1.75
C THR A 226 8.77 0.76 0.31
N LEU A 227 7.81 0.04 -0.27
CA LEU A 227 7.37 0.18 -1.64
C LEU A 227 6.14 1.07 -1.71
N VAL A 228 6.07 1.94 -2.72
CA VAL A 228 4.89 2.75 -3.04
C VAL A 228 4.54 2.50 -4.50
N PHE A 229 3.34 1.98 -4.73
CA PHE A 229 2.82 1.68 -6.06
C PHE A 229 2.11 2.88 -6.68
N ALA A 230 1.85 2.82 -7.98
CA ALA A 230 1.31 3.95 -8.74
C ALA A 230 -0.08 4.42 -8.28
N ASP A 231 -0.87 3.55 -7.66
CA ASP A 231 -2.18 3.86 -7.07
C ASP A 231 -2.06 4.46 -5.66
N GLY A 232 -0.84 4.62 -5.15
CA GLY A 232 -0.54 5.12 -3.81
C GLY A 232 -0.47 4.05 -2.73
N THR A 233 -0.74 2.80 -3.04
CA THR A 233 -0.60 1.70 -2.07
C THR A 233 0.83 1.62 -1.56
N MET A 234 0.98 1.57 -0.24
CA MET A 234 2.28 1.47 0.42
C MET A 234 2.43 0.09 1.08
N VAL A 235 3.56 -0.57 0.83
CA VAL A 235 3.86 -1.90 1.37
C VAL A 235 5.26 -1.89 1.99
N PRO A 236 5.39 -2.06 3.30
CA PRO A 236 6.69 -2.21 3.95
C PRO A 236 7.25 -3.62 3.74
N GLY A 237 8.57 -3.72 3.62
CA GLY A 237 9.30 -4.97 3.47
C GLY A 237 9.56 -5.38 2.02
N ALA A 238 10.44 -6.37 1.85
CA ALA A 238 10.76 -6.95 0.54
C ALA A 238 9.68 -7.95 0.11
N LEU A 239 9.10 -7.74 -1.05
CA LEU A 239 8.14 -8.67 -1.65
C LEU A 239 8.87 -9.67 -2.55
N PRO A 240 8.46 -10.95 -2.57
CA PRO A 240 8.80 -11.90 -3.62
C PRO A 240 8.31 -11.42 -4.99
N LEU A 241 8.96 -11.87 -6.06
CA LEU A 241 8.66 -11.40 -7.42
C LEU A 241 7.19 -11.58 -7.83
N ASP A 242 6.58 -12.69 -7.49
CA ASP A 242 5.16 -12.99 -7.79
C ASP A 242 4.19 -12.01 -7.12
N GLN A 243 4.45 -11.69 -5.86
CA GLN A 243 3.67 -10.69 -5.12
C GLN A 243 3.91 -9.27 -5.67
N LEU A 244 5.16 -8.93 -6.00
CA LEU A 244 5.51 -7.65 -6.59
C LEU A 244 4.81 -7.45 -7.95
N GLU A 245 4.78 -8.48 -8.79
CA GLU A 245 4.05 -8.48 -10.07
C GLU A 245 2.53 -8.35 -9.88
N SER A 246 1.98 -9.00 -8.86
CA SER A 246 0.56 -8.88 -8.51
C SER A 246 0.19 -7.45 -8.08
N GLU A 247 0.96 -6.86 -7.17
CA GLU A 247 0.72 -5.48 -6.69
C GLU A 247 0.87 -4.46 -7.83
N LEU A 248 1.87 -4.62 -8.71
CA LEU A 248 2.05 -3.75 -9.88
C LEU A 248 0.86 -3.82 -10.85
N LYS A 249 0.31 -5.00 -11.10
CA LYS A 249 -0.89 -5.18 -11.94
C LYS A 249 -2.13 -4.54 -11.30
N GLN A 250 -2.31 -4.72 -10.00
CA GLN A 250 -3.43 -4.12 -9.26
C GLN A 250 -3.35 -2.59 -9.29
N ALA A 251 -2.18 -2.03 -9.02
CA ALA A 251 -1.96 -0.59 -9.06
C ALA A 251 -2.19 0.00 -10.47
N GLU A 252 -1.77 -0.70 -11.51
CA GLU A 252 -2.03 -0.29 -12.90
C GLU A 252 -3.53 -0.27 -13.22
N ALA A 253 -4.26 -1.32 -12.83
CA ALA A 253 -5.72 -1.39 -13.02
C ALA A 253 -6.45 -0.27 -12.25
N ALA A 254 -6.06 -0.05 -10.99
CA ALA A 254 -6.64 1.00 -10.15
C ALA A 254 -6.42 2.41 -10.73
N THR A 255 -5.22 2.69 -11.24
CA THR A 255 -4.92 4.01 -11.85
C THR A 255 -5.68 4.22 -13.16
N LYS A 256 -5.86 3.19 -13.98
CA LYS A 256 -6.68 3.26 -15.20
C LYS A 256 -8.15 3.56 -14.87
N ASN A 257 -8.71 2.90 -13.86
CA ASN A 257 -10.09 3.12 -13.44
C ASN A 257 -10.30 4.54 -12.87
N GLN A 258 -9.36 5.04 -12.07
CA GLN A 258 -9.40 6.42 -11.57
C GLN A 258 -9.33 7.47 -12.70
N ALA A 259 -8.53 7.23 -13.72
CA ALA A 259 -8.45 8.10 -14.89
C ALA A 259 -9.72 8.08 -15.74
N ALA A 260 -10.39 6.93 -15.84
CA ALA A 260 -11.67 6.79 -16.53
C ALA A 260 -12.82 7.49 -15.78
N ALA A 261 -12.82 7.42 -14.45
CA ALA A 261 -13.86 8.05 -13.61
C ALA A 261 -13.75 9.60 -13.54
N LYS A 262 -12.62 10.17 -13.93
CA LYS A 262 -12.40 11.63 -13.97
C LYS A 262 -12.74 12.27 -15.34
N ARG A 263 -13.11 11.47 -16.33
CA ARG A 263 -13.54 11.92 -17.68
C ARG A 263 -15.05 11.95 -17.80
#